data_849d0f3710219ee703813c630599b4b6
#
_entry.id   849d0f3710219ee703813c630599b4b6
#
_cell.length_a   1.000
_cell.length_b   1.000
_cell.length_c   1.000
_cell.angle_alpha   90.00
_cell.angle_beta   90.00
_cell.angle_gamma   90.00
#
_symmetry.space_group_name_H-M   'P 1'
#
loop_
_entity.id
_entity.type
_entity.pdbx_description
1 polymer ?
#
loop_
_entity_poly.entity_id
_entity_poly.type
_entity_poly.pdbx_seq_one_letter_code
_entity_poly.pdbx_strand_id
1 'polypeptide(L)'
;MSKNDKKSEEPKQIAVNRRARFDYFIEQTFEAGIVLEGWEVKAMRAGKANVAEAYVIIKNEEAWLLGAHIIPLGQASTHVHPDATRTRKLLLQGRQIAELIGKVERAGYTIVPLDMHWTRGLAKVQIGLAKGKKQHDKRAADKDKDWKREQGRIMRH
;
A
#
# COMPACT_ATOMS: atom_id res chain seq x y z
N MET A 1 -11.89 17.85 -26.94
CA MET A 1 -11.74 17.66 -26.70
C MET A 1 -11.34 16.89 -25.98
N SER A 2 -11.30 16.83 -25.43
CA SER A 2 -11.09 16.18 -24.72
C SER A 2 -10.28 15.24 -24.80
N LYS A 3 -10.05 14.86 -25.38
CA LYS A 3 -9.34 14.03 -25.68
C LYS A 3 -8.19 13.97 -25.05
N ASN A 4 -7.82 14.62 -24.83
CA ASN A 4 -6.74 14.77 -24.27
C ASN A 4 -6.53 13.95 -23.21
N ASP A 5 -7.23 13.76 -22.88
CA ASP A 5 -7.29 13.00 -21.80
C ASP A 5 -6.34 11.94 -21.89
N LYS A 6 -6.06 11.51 -22.88
CA LYS A 6 -5.21 10.52 -22.96
C LYS A 6 -4.00 10.85 -22.37
N LYS A 7 -3.80 11.89 -22.02
CA LYS A 7 -2.69 12.22 -21.45
C LYS A 7 -2.49 11.42 -20.29
N SER A 8 -3.28 10.86 -19.88
CA SER A 8 -3.04 10.05 -18.77
C SER A 8 -1.97 9.11 -19.08
N GLU A 9 -0.98 9.49 -19.63
CA GLU A 9 0.08 8.64 -19.84
C GLU A 9 0.69 8.27 -18.53
N GLU A 10 0.46 8.91 -17.47
CA GLU A 10 0.95 8.48 -16.18
C GLU A 10 0.28 7.17 -15.82
N PRO A 11 1.03 6.14 -15.45
CA PRO A 11 0.40 4.90 -15.04
C PRO A 11 -0.44 5.18 -13.81
N LYS A 12 -1.67 4.70 -13.79
CA LYS A 12 -2.53 4.96 -12.65
C LYS A 12 -1.99 4.27 -11.42
N GLN A 13 -1.50 3.06 -11.54
CA GLN A 13 -0.98 2.33 -10.41
C GLN A 13 0.53 2.36 -10.45
N ILE A 14 1.15 2.74 -9.35
CA ILE A 14 2.59 2.88 -9.27
C ILE A 14 3.22 1.65 -8.64
N ALA A 15 2.65 1.17 -7.56
CA ALA A 15 3.17 0.01 -6.83
C ALA A 15 2.02 -0.72 -6.17
N VAL A 16 2.12 -2.03 -6.03
CA VAL A 16 1.08 -2.86 -5.44
C VAL A 16 1.69 -3.75 -4.38
N ASN A 17 1.03 -3.86 -3.24
CA ASN A 17 1.44 -4.79 -2.21
C ASN A 17 0.67 -6.09 -2.42
N ARG A 18 1.27 -7.00 -3.16
CA ARG A 18 0.57 -8.23 -3.56
C ARG A 18 0.35 -9.20 -2.43
N ARG A 19 1.15 -9.11 -1.37
CA ARG A 19 0.99 -10.02 -0.24
C ARG A 19 -0.01 -9.55 0.80
N ALA A 20 -0.47 -8.30 0.70
CA ALA A 20 -1.31 -7.75 1.74
C ALA A 20 -2.55 -8.59 1.98
N ARG A 21 -3.22 -9.01 0.91
CA ARG A 21 -4.46 -9.78 1.06
C ARG A 21 -4.20 -11.25 1.40
N PHE A 22 -2.98 -11.70 1.23
CA PHE A 22 -2.62 -13.04 1.68
C PHE A 22 -2.35 -13.04 3.18
N ASP A 23 -1.66 -12.02 3.67
CA ASP A 23 -1.24 -11.97 5.08
C ASP A 23 -2.30 -11.38 5.99
N TYR A 24 -3.27 -10.64 5.45
CA TYR A 24 -4.22 -9.89 6.26
C TYR A 24 -5.64 -10.00 5.71
N PHE A 25 -6.61 -9.94 6.63
CA PHE A 25 -8.00 -9.73 6.25
C PHE A 25 -8.21 -8.22 6.20
N ILE A 26 -8.51 -7.70 5.03
CA ILE A 26 -8.71 -6.26 4.83
C ILE A 26 -10.19 -5.95 5.04
N GLU A 27 -10.49 -5.18 6.07
CA GLU A 27 -11.88 -4.87 6.38
C GLU A 27 -12.34 -3.59 5.69
N GLN A 28 -11.48 -2.58 5.62
CA GLN A 28 -11.87 -1.27 5.13
C GLN A 28 -10.66 -0.61 4.50
N THR A 29 -10.87 0.21 3.47
CA THR A 29 -9.76 0.88 2.80
C THR A 29 -9.98 2.39 2.83
N PHE A 30 -8.87 3.12 2.79
CA PHE A 30 -8.86 4.57 2.76
C PHE A 30 -7.85 5.02 1.72
N GLU A 31 -8.14 6.13 1.04
CA GLU A 31 -7.16 6.72 0.13
C GLU A 31 -6.50 7.88 0.86
N ALA A 32 -5.19 7.82 1.03
CA ALA A 32 -4.42 8.84 1.73
C ALA A 32 -3.57 9.61 0.73
N GLY A 33 -3.41 10.90 0.97
CA GLY A 33 -2.37 11.64 0.28
C GLY A 33 -1.01 11.30 0.87
N ILE A 34 0.06 11.67 0.18
CA ILE A 34 1.40 11.41 0.66
C ILE A 34 2.27 12.63 0.38
N VAL A 35 3.04 13.03 1.38
CA VAL A 35 3.93 14.18 1.25
C VAL A 35 5.24 13.68 0.67
N LEU A 36 5.60 14.19 -0.50
CA LEU A 36 6.77 13.72 -1.24
C LEU A 36 7.74 14.85 -1.51
N GLU A 37 9.00 14.49 -1.67
CA GLU A 37 10.01 15.39 -2.17
C GLU A 37 10.02 15.34 -3.70
N GLY A 38 10.61 16.35 -4.34
CA GLY A 38 10.59 16.41 -5.80
C GLY A 38 11.19 15.20 -6.48
N TRP A 39 12.31 14.68 -5.96
CA TRP A 39 12.95 13.51 -6.55
C TRP A 39 12.07 12.26 -6.41
N GLU A 40 11.26 12.22 -5.34
CA GLU A 40 10.37 11.08 -5.14
C GLU A 40 9.25 11.08 -6.16
N VAL A 41 8.72 12.25 -6.49
CA VAL A 41 7.69 12.36 -7.51
C VAL A 41 8.22 11.85 -8.85
N LYS A 42 9.45 12.27 -9.21
CA LYS A 42 10.06 11.84 -10.45
C LYS A 42 10.28 10.34 -10.47
N ALA A 43 10.75 9.79 -9.35
CA ALA A 43 10.99 8.35 -9.28
C ALA A 43 9.68 7.57 -9.40
N MET A 44 8.63 8.06 -8.77
CA MET A 44 7.33 7.38 -8.85
C MET A 44 6.76 7.43 -10.26
N ARG A 45 6.96 8.53 -10.99
CA ARG A 45 6.53 8.58 -12.38
C ARG A 45 7.27 7.58 -13.24
N ALA A 46 8.48 7.24 -12.86
CA ALA A 46 9.27 6.22 -13.57
C ALA A 46 8.97 4.81 -13.05
N GLY A 47 8.00 4.65 -12.15
CA GLY A 47 7.65 3.35 -11.62
C GLY A 47 8.63 2.79 -10.61
N LYS A 48 9.48 3.63 -10.03
CA LYS A 48 10.52 3.17 -9.11
C LYS A 48 10.07 3.23 -7.66
N ALA A 49 9.02 2.51 -7.32
CA ALA A 49 8.51 2.47 -5.95
C ALA A 49 8.08 1.06 -5.60
N ASN A 50 8.20 0.72 -4.31
CA ASN A 50 7.84 -0.60 -3.82
C ASN A 50 7.26 -0.46 -2.41
N VAL A 51 6.10 -1.07 -2.17
CA VAL A 51 5.45 -1.03 -0.86
C VAL A 51 5.30 -2.41 -0.23
N ALA A 52 6.01 -3.40 -0.75
CA ALA A 52 5.83 -4.79 -0.32
C ALA A 52 6.11 -5.00 1.16
N GLU A 53 7.07 -4.28 1.71
CA GLU A 53 7.43 -4.41 3.12
C GLU A 53 7.09 -3.17 3.91
N ALA A 54 6.23 -2.33 3.38
CA ALA A 54 5.87 -1.09 4.04
C ALA A 54 4.75 -1.32 5.04
N TYR A 55 4.63 -0.41 5.98
CA TYR A 55 3.55 -0.43 6.95
C TYR A 55 3.22 1.00 7.36
N VAL A 56 2.07 1.17 7.98
CA VAL A 56 1.56 2.48 8.38
C VAL A 56 1.40 2.52 9.87
N ILE A 57 1.86 3.60 10.50
CA ILE A 57 1.63 3.80 11.93
C ILE A 57 0.93 5.14 12.13
N ILE A 58 0.24 5.28 13.25
CA ILE A 58 -0.35 6.54 13.68
C ILE A 58 0.46 7.00 14.89
N LYS A 59 1.03 8.19 14.79
CA LYS A 59 1.80 8.75 15.88
C LYS A 59 1.48 10.22 15.98
N ASN A 60 1.15 10.69 17.18
CA ASN A 60 0.78 12.08 17.43
C ASN A 60 -0.39 12.49 16.52
N GLU A 61 -1.35 11.57 16.37
CA GLU A 61 -2.55 11.82 15.56
C GLU A 61 -2.23 12.12 14.09
N GLU A 62 -1.14 11.58 13.60
CA GLU A 62 -0.75 11.69 12.19
C GLU A 62 -0.38 10.31 11.67
N ALA A 63 -0.62 10.09 10.38
CA ALA A 63 -0.33 8.80 9.76
C ALA A 63 1.01 8.87 9.04
N TRP A 64 1.80 7.82 9.17
CA TRP A 64 3.14 7.76 8.60
C TRP A 64 3.34 6.43 7.87
N LEU A 65 3.97 6.51 6.70
CA LEU A 65 4.31 5.33 5.91
C LEU A 65 5.78 5.03 6.12
N LEU A 66 6.07 3.82 6.60
CA LEU A 66 7.42 3.37 6.84
C LEU A 66 7.73 2.16 5.98
N GLY A 67 8.98 2.01 5.62
CA GLY A 67 9.41 0.81 4.90
C GLY A 67 9.12 0.81 3.41
N ALA A 68 8.50 1.87 2.89
CA ALA A 68 8.30 1.96 1.45
C ALA A 68 9.62 2.40 0.80
N HIS A 69 9.92 1.82 -0.37
CA HIS A 69 11.11 2.18 -1.10
C HIS A 69 10.74 3.01 -2.31
N ILE A 70 11.32 4.20 -2.42
CA ILE A 70 11.24 5.01 -3.63
C ILE A 70 12.68 5.20 -4.10
N ILE A 71 13.01 4.59 -5.22
CA ILE A 71 14.39 4.48 -5.66
C ILE A 71 14.78 5.76 -6.41
N PRO A 72 15.83 6.47 -5.96
CA PRO A 72 16.23 7.69 -6.64
C PRO A 72 16.69 7.38 -8.06
N LEU A 73 16.36 8.28 -8.99
CA LEU A 73 16.90 8.19 -10.33
C LEU A 73 18.35 8.64 -10.31
N GLY A 74 19.15 8.10 -11.21
CA GLY A 74 20.59 8.33 -11.18
C GLY A 74 21.03 9.75 -11.42
N GLN A 75 20.10 10.64 -11.80
CA GLN A 75 20.44 12.02 -12.08
C GLN A 75 19.95 12.98 -11.01
N ALA A 76 19.85 12.50 -9.77
CA ALA A 76 19.47 13.38 -8.68
C ALA A 76 20.52 14.47 -8.49
N SER A 77 20.08 15.63 -8.07
CA SER A 77 20.96 16.74 -7.85
C SER A 77 22.02 16.43 -6.80
N THR A 78 23.21 16.96 -6.95
CA THR A 78 24.26 16.76 -5.96
C THR A 78 23.90 17.43 -4.63
N HIS A 79 22.93 18.33 -4.62
CA HIS A 79 22.50 18.97 -3.37
C HIS A 79 21.44 18.15 -2.64
N VAL A 80 20.98 17.07 -3.23
CA VAL A 80 19.97 16.24 -2.63
C VAL A 80 20.61 14.94 -2.17
N HIS A 81 20.29 14.55 -0.94
CA HIS A 81 20.76 13.27 -0.41
C HIS A 81 19.53 12.38 -0.28
N PRO A 82 19.13 11.74 -1.37
CA PRO A 82 17.87 10.98 -1.36
C PRO A 82 17.98 9.75 -0.48
N ASP A 83 16.98 9.58 0.36
CA ASP A 83 16.85 8.43 1.22
C ASP A 83 15.68 7.59 0.69
N ALA A 84 15.99 6.46 0.09
CA ALA A 84 14.99 5.62 -0.56
C ALA A 84 13.91 5.13 0.41
N THR A 85 14.27 4.99 1.69
CA THR A 85 13.35 4.45 2.70
C THR A 85 12.88 5.49 3.69
N ARG A 86 12.89 6.75 3.30
CA ARG A 86 12.47 7.84 4.17
C ARG A 86 11.06 7.61 4.70
N THR A 87 10.83 7.94 5.97
CA THR A 87 9.47 7.90 6.51
C THR A 87 8.67 9.04 5.90
N ARG A 88 7.50 8.73 5.37
CA ARG A 88 6.70 9.70 4.64
C ARG A 88 5.37 9.92 5.33
N LYS A 89 4.96 11.18 5.40
CA LYS A 89 3.71 11.52 6.04
C LYS A 89 2.55 11.24 5.10
N LEU A 90 1.50 10.63 5.61
CA LEU A 90 0.27 10.41 4.87
C LEU A 90 -0.76 11.45 5.30
N LEU A 91 -1.60 11.87 4.37
CA LEU A 91 -2.61 12.88 4.61
C LEU A 91 -3.99 12.25 4.60
N LEU A 92 -4.65 12.31 5.75
CA LEU A 92 -6.00 11.79 5.93
C LEU A 92 -6.81 12.84 6.67
N GLN A 93 -8.13 12.76 6.54
CA GLN A 93 -9.00 13.63 7.30
C GLN A 93 -8.95 13.24 8.77
N GLY A 94 -9.16 14.23 9.65
CA GLY A 94 -9.10 13.97 11.08
C GLY A 94 -10.02 12.85 11.54
N ARG A 95 -11.24 12.78 10.97
CA ARG A 95 -12.18 11.73 11.35
C ARG A 95 -11.69 10.35 10.93
N GLN A 96 -10.97 10.27 9.81
CA GLN A 96 -10.40 8.99 9.37
C GLN A 96 -9.29 8.56 10.30
N ILE A 97 -8.45 9.48 10.71
CA ILE A 97 -7.38 9.17 11.67
C ILE A 97 -7.96 8.71 12.98
N ALA A 98 -9.00 9.40 13.47
CA ALA A 98 -9.65 9.00 14.72
C ALA A 98 -10.23 7.59 14.64
N GLU A 99 -10.84 7.26 13.51
CA GLU A 99 -11.41 5.94 13.30
C GLU A 99 -10.31 4.88 13.31
N LEU A 100 -9.19 5.16 12.63
CA LEU A 100 -8.07 4.22 12.58
C LEU A 100 -7.46 4.02 13.97
N ILE A 101 -7.28 5.10 14.72
CA ILE A 101 -6.74 4.98 16.07
C ILE A 101 -7.62 4.07 16.91
N GLY A 102 -8.92 4.30 16.86
CA GLY A 102 -9.85 3.50 17.64
C GLY A 102 -9.80 2.02 17.30
N LYS A 103 -9.75 1.70 16.02
CA LYS A 103 -9.72 0.31 15.59
C LYS A 103 -8.41 -0.36 15.97
N VAL A 104 -7.29 0.34 15.79
CA VAL A 104 -5.99 -0.24 16.10
C VAL A 104 -5.87 -0.49 17.61
N GLU A 105 -6.31 0.47 18.42
CA GLU A 105 -6.14 0.34 19.87
C GLU A 105 -7.14 -0.61 20.51
N ARG A 106 -8.38 -0.61 20.04
CA ARG A 106 -9.42 -1.37 20.72
C ARG A 106 -9.68 -2.74 20.13
N ALA A 107 -9.48 -2.89 18.85
CA ALA A 107 -9.85 -4.12 18.17
C ALA A 107 -8.68 -4.92 17.61
N GLY A 108 -7.45 -4.45 17.85
CA GLY A 108 -6.28 -5.21 17.39
C GLY A 108 -6.05 -5.18 15.91
N TYR A 109 -6.57 -4.16 15.22
CA TYR A 109 -6.30 -4.01 13.79
C TYR A 109 -4.93 -3.39 13.58
N THR A 110 -4.40 -3.58 12.39
CA THR A 110 -3.21 -2.87 11.94
C THR A 110 -3.55 -2.17 10.63
N ILE A 111 -2.66 -1.33 10.16
CA ILE A 111 -2.88 -0.57 8.92
C ILE A 111 -1.77 -0.95 7.96
N VAL A 112 -2.14 -1.41 6.76
CA VAL A 112 -1.17 -1.83 5.77
C VAL A 112 -1.39 -1.05 4.48
N PRO A 113 -0.32 -0.68 3.77
CA PRO A 113 -0.48 -0.06 2.46
C PRO A 113 -0.81 -1.13 1.44
N LEU A 114 -1.77 -0.84 0.59
CA LEU A 114 -2.21 -1.78 -0.43
C LEU A 114 -1.62 -1.44 -1.79
N ASP A 115 -1.56 -0.16 -2.13
CA ASP A 115 -0.95 0.26 -3.38
C ASP A 115 -0.63 1.76 -3.34
N MET A 116 0.17 2.18 -4.31
CA MET A 116 0.40 3.59 -4.59
C MET A 116 -0.10 3.84 -5.99
N HIS A 117 -0.80 4.94 -6.18
CA HIS A 117 -1.40 5.24 -7.48
C HIS A 117 -1.52 6.75 -7.67
N TRP A 118 -1.85 7.14 -8.90
CA TRP A 118 -2.08 8.54 -9.24
C TRP A 118 -3.57 8.82 -9.30
N THR A 119 -4.00 9.91 -8.71
CA THR A 119 -5.36 10.40 -8.82
C THR A 119 -5.28 11.87 -9.16
N ARG A 120 -5.72 12.23 -10.35
CA ARG A 120 -5.71 13.62 -10.81
C ARG A 120 -4.34 14.27 -10.67
N GLY A 121 -3.29 13.53 -11.02
CA GLY A 121 -1.93 14.05 -10.98
C GLY A 121 -1.29 14.06 -9.61
N LEU A 122 -2.00 13.60 -8.57
CA LEU A 122 -1.46 13.54 -7.21
C LEU A 122 -1.19 12.10 -6.83
N ALA A 123 -0.05 11.89 -6.18
CA ALA A 123 0.28 10.56 -5.68
C ALA A 123 -0.58 10.25 -4.47
N LYS A 124 -1.16 9.06 -4.44
CA LYS A 124 -1.99 8.60 -3.35
C LYS A 124 -1.56 7.22 -2.92
N VAL A 125 -1.84 6.88 -1.68
CA VAL A 125 -1.59 5.56 -1.14
C VAL A 125 -2.91 5.00 -0.66
N GLN A 126 -3.30 3.83 -1.15
CA GLN A 126 -4.46 3.17 -0.61
C GLN A 126 -4.00 2.34 0.58
N ILE A 127 -4.60 2.56 1.73
CA ILE A 127 -4.26 1.83 2.94
C ILE A 127 -5.46 1.03 3.38
N GLY A 128 -5.19 -0.08 4.06
CA GLY A 128 -6.24 -0.97 4.52
C GLY A 128 -6.19 -1.17 6.03
N LEU A 129 -7.37 -1.14 6.64
CA LEU A 129 -7.52 -1.52 8.02
C LEU A 129 -7.64 -3.02 8.05
N ALA A 130 -6.75 -3.69 8.73
CA ALA A 130 -6.52 -5.10 8.52
C ALA A 130 -6.26 -5.86 9.80
N LYS A 131 -6.60 -7.14 9.80
CA LYS A 131 -6.21 -8.06 10.87
C LYS A 131 -5.30 -9.09 10.27
N GLY A 132 -4.19 -9.36 10.95
CA GLY A 132 -3.28 -10.39 10.50
C GLY A 132 -3.95 -11.75 10.58
N LYS A 133 -3.71 -12.58 9.58
CA LYS A 133 -4.21 -13.95 9.60
C LYS A 133 -3.35 -14.75 10.55
N LYS A 134 -4.00 -15.47 11.47
CA LYS A 134 -3.26 -16.30 12.39
C LYS A 134 -2.68 -17.48 11.62
N GLN A 135 -1.63 -18.06 12.18
CA GLN A 135 -0.98 -19.18 11.52
C GLN A 135 -1.96 -20.30 11.16
N HIS A 136 -2.86 -20.62 12.08
CA HIS A 136 -3.80 -21.70 11.79
C HIS A 136 -4.81 -21.31 10.72
N ASP A 137 -5.15 -20.03 10.58
CA ASP A 137 -6.04 -19.57 9.52
C ASP A 137 -5.39 -19.75 8.16
N LYS A 138 -4.09 -19.45 8.06
CA LYS A 138 -3.36 -19.67 6.82
C LYS A 138 -3.28 -21.15 6.49
N ARG A 139 -3.04 -21.98 7.50
CA ARG A 139 -3.00 -23.43 7.28
C ARG A 139 -4.35 -23.97 6.83
N ALA A 140 -5.42 -23.45 7.40
CA ALA A 140 -6.75 -23.89 7.02
C ALA A 140 -7.05 -23.52 5.56
N ALA A 141 -6.65 -22.31 5.15
CA ALA A 141 -6.84 -21.89 3.76
C ALA A 141 -6.03 -22.78 2.82
N ASP A 142 -4.79 -23.12 3.19
CA ASP A 142 -3.95 -23.98 2.37
C ASP A 142 -4.54 -25.39 2.28
N LYS A 143 -5.02 -25.93 3.40
CA LYS A 143 -5.63 -27.24 3.40
C LYS A 143 -6.87 -27.26 2.51
N ASP A 144 -7.67 -26.21 2.54
CA ASP A 144 -8.86 -26.12 1.72
C ASP A 144 -8.50 -26.13 0.23
N LYS A 145 -7.45 -25.41 -0.13
CA LYS A 145 -6.97 -25.42 -1.51
C LYS A 145 -6.48 -26.79 -1.91
N ASP A 146 -5.73 -27.44 -1.05
CA ASP A 146 -5.22 -28.79 -1.34
C ASP A 146 -6.35 -29.78 -1.47
N TRP A 147 -7.35 -29.69 -0.62
CA TRP A 147 -8.51 -30.57 -0.67
C TRP A 147 -9.26 -30.39 -1.99
N LYS A 148 -9.43 -29.16 -2.43
CA LYS A 148 -10.11 -28.89 -3.69
C LYS A 148 -9.33 -29.43 -4.87
N ARG A 149 -7.99 -29.37 -4.82
CA ARG A 149 -7.18 -29.95 -5.88
C ARG A 149 -7.31 -31.46 -5.89
N GLU A 150 -7.35 -32.08 -4.71
CA GLU A 150 -7.47 -33.52 -4.58
C GLU A 150 -8.81 -33.97 -5.12
N GLN A 151 -9.88 -33.28 -4.79
CA GLN A 151 -11.19 -33.59 -5.34
C GLN A 151 -11.18 -33.48 -6.85
N GLY A 152 -10.54 -32.47 -7.40
CA GLY A 152 -10.43 -32.31 -8.83
C GLY A 152 -9.74 -33.49 -9.50
N ARG A 153 -8.67 -34.00 -8.87
CA ARG A 153 -7.97 -35.16 -9.42
C ARG A 153 -8.83 -36.41 -9.36
N ILE A 154 -9.50 -36.65 -8.25
CA ILE A 154 -10.35 -37.82 -8.10
C ILE A 154 -11.47 -37.78 -9.11
N MET A 155 -12.08 -36.64 -9.32
CA MET A 155 -13.20 -36.55 -10.23
C MET A 155 -12.79 -36.65 -11.70
N ARG A 156 -11.51 -36.50 -12.03
CA ARG A 156 -11.06 -36.68 -13.40
C ARG A 156 -10.78 -38.12 -13.74
N HIS A 157 -10.70 -38.98 -12.76
CA HIS A 157 -10.48 -40.37 -12.94
C HIS A 157 -11.79 -41.13 -12.72
#